data_e2bcee57a09c0cfee66ef1ff19bf55dc
#
_entry.id   e2bcee57a09c0cfee66ef1ff19bf55dc
#
_cell.length_a   1.000
_cell.length_b   1.000
_cell.length_c   1.000
_cell.angle_alpha   90.00
_cell.angle_beta   90.00
_cell.angle_gamma   90.00
#
_symmetry.space_group_name_H-M   'P 1'
#
loop_
_entity.id
_entity.type
_entity.pdbx_description
1 polymer ?
#
loop_
_entity_poly.entity_id
_entity_poly.type
_entity_poly.pdbx_seq_one_letter_code
_entity_poly.pdbx_strand_id
1 'polypeptide(L)'
;MLRAADSRPGVRDELLGAHWYLHGGHPEDRLRGRPGDLLATRAGALCRATADGAVWIPELRAVHAPGQPPHPRLPAVLALGDRLPPLREHPVPPQAGPSRRTWSDIGYREEGQAGFLSFSFPSGAMDTGRCRRLLEAYRTALSRPTSVLVLGGGRDFFSNGIHLGVIEAADDPAAESWDNINAMDDLVEAVLT
;
A
#
# COMPACT_ATOMS: atom_id res chain seq x y z
N MET A 1 -8.05 0.26 -17.49
CA MET A 1 -8.29 -0.06 -16.07
C MET A 1 -7.26 0.60 -15.14
N LEU A 2 -5.96 0.31 -15.23
CA LEU A 2 -4.95 0.84 -14.29
C LEU A 2 -4.94 2.37 -14.16
N ARG A 3 -4.99 3.11 -15.28
CA ARG A 3 -5.04 4.59 -15.25
C ARG A 3 -6.31 5.17 -14.62
N ALA A 4 -7.43 4.47 -14.72
CA ALA A 4 -8.69 4.90 -14.14
C ALA A 4 -8.76 4.66 -12.63
N ALA A 5 -7.96 3.73 -12.10
CA ALA A 5 -7.90 3.46 -10.66
C ALA A 5 -7.30 4.61 -9.85
N ASP A 6 -6.51 5.50 -10.48
CA ASP A 6 -5.93 6.67 -9.82
C ASP A 6 -6.91 7.88 -9.82
N SER A 7 -7.98 7.82 -10.61
CA SER A 7 -8.98 8.89 -10.70
C SER A 7 -10.04 8.80 -9.60
N ARG A 8 -10.79 9.88 -9.40
CA ARG A 8 -12.02 9.86 -8.59
C ARG A 8 -13.22 9.58 -9.50
N PRO A 9 -14.11 8.67 -9.13
CA PRO A 9 -14.24 7.94 -7.83
C PRO A 9 -13.42 6.66 -7.71
N GLY A 10 -12.60 6.27 -8.69
CA GLY A 10 -11.94 4.99 -8.82
C GLY A 10 -12.66 4.08 -9.82
N VAL A 11 -12.16 2.85 -10.01
CA VAL A 11 -12.80 1.84 -10.86
C VAL A 11 -13.82 1.09 -10.04
N ARG A 12 -15.11 1.15 -10.43
CA ARG A 12 -16.16 0.35 -9.79
C ARG A 12 -16.08 -1.09 -10.29
N ASP A 13 -16.02 -2.03 -9.35
CA ASP A 13 -16.01 -3.46 -9.64
C ASP A 13 -16.67 -4.24 -8.49
N GLU A 14 -16.93 -5.51 -8.71
CA GLU A 14 -17.47 -6.42 -7.72
C GLU A 14 -16.38 -7.35 -7.18
N LEU A 15 -16.27 -7.40 -5.84
CA LEU A 15 -15.40 -8.30 -5.12
C LEU A 15 -16.20 -8.98 -4.00
N LEU A 16 -16.19 -10.32 -3.99
CA LEU A 16 -16.82 -11.11 -2.93
C LEU A 16 -18.31 -10.76 -2.71
N GLY A 17 -19.05 -10.55 -3.80
CA GLY A 17 -20.49 -10.24 -3.78
C GLY A 17 -20.84 -8.81 -3.33
N ALA A 18 -19.86 -7.91 -3.23
CA ALA A 18 -20.09 -6.50 -2.91
C ALA A 18 -19.43 -5.57 -3.94
N HIS A 19 -20.01 -4.38 -4.09
CA HIS A 19 -19.46 -3.37 -4.99
C HIS A 19 -18.46 -2.46 -4.28
N TRP A 20 -17.32 -2.24 -4.94
CA TRP A 20 -16.21 -1.44 -4.45
C TRP A 20 -15.73 -0.47 -5.51
N TYR A 21 -15.15 0.62 -5.07
CA TYR A 21 -14.24 1.44 -5.88
C TYR A 21 -12.81 1.00 -5.60
N LEU A 22 -12.12 0.55 -6.65
CA LEU A 22 -10.74 0.10 -6.62
C LEU A 22 -9.82 1.30 -6.87
N HIS A 23 -8.77 1.42 -6.08
CA HIS A 23 -7.81 2.51 -6.17
C HIS A 23 -6.38 1.97 -6.26
N GLY A 24 -5.53 2.62 -7.08
CA GLY A 24 -4.12 2.33 -7.19
C GLY A 24 -3.79 0.99 -7.84
N GLY A 25 -4.28 0.72 -9.04
CA GLY A 25 -4.00 -0.55 -9.73
C GLY A 25 -2.55 -0.66 -10.25
N HIS A 26 -1.83 -1.74 -9.90
CA HIS A 26 -0.47 -2.02 -10.37
C HIS A 26 -0.38 -3.41 -11.03
N PRO A 27 0.29 -3.54 -12.19
CA PRO A 27 0.41 -4.83 -12.87
C PRO A 27 1.26 -5.82 -12.06
N GLU A 28 0.91 -7.11 -12.21
CA GLU A 28 1.64 -8.24 -11.63
C GLU A 28 1.94 -9.26 -12.74
N ASP A 29 3.22 -9.61 -12.91
CA ASP A 29 3.67 -10.49 -13.99
C ASP A 29 3.90 -11.94 -13.55
N ARG A 30 4.03 -12.21 -12.25
CA ARG A 30 4.42 -13.52 -11.70
C ARG A 30 3.23 -14.37 -11.27
N LEU A 31 2.19 -13.73 -10.74
CA LEU A 31 1.01 -14.41 -10.25
C LEU A 31 0.00 -14.56 -11.38
N ARG A 32 -0.56 -15.75 -11.51
CA ARG A 32 -1.54 -16.11 -12.53
C ARG A 32 -2.69 -16.89 -11.90
N GLY A 33 -3.89 -16.75 -12.45
CA GLY A 33 -5.08 -17.46 -12.04
C GLY A 33 -6.18 -17.31 -13.08
N ARG A 34 -7.36 -17.83 -12.81
CA ARG A 34 -8.53 -17.58 -13.63
C ARG A 34 -8.96 -16.11 -13.44
N PRO A 35 -9.40 -15.42 -14.51
CA PRO A 35 -9.88 -14.05 -14.37
C PRO A 35 -10.91 -13.89 -13.25
N GLY A 36 -10.62 -12.98 -12.31
CA GLY A 36 -11.45 -12.76 -11.12
C GLY A 36 -10.96 -13.43 -9.84
N ASP A 37 -10.10 -14.46 -9.93
CA ASP A 37 -9.55 -15.13 -8.75
C ASP A 37 -8.74 -14.14 -7.88
N LEU A 38 -8.90 -14.26 -6.56
CA LEU A 38 -8.03 -13.58 -5.59
C LEU A 38 -6.82 -14.48 -5.35
N LEU A 39 -5.61 -13.95 -5.60
CA LEU A 39 -4.41 -14.76 -5.69
C LEU A 39 -3.52 -14.68 -4.43
N ALA A 40 -3.42 -13.51 -3.84
CA ALA A 40 -2.49 -13.23 -2.75
C ALA A 40 -2.79 -11.89 -2.09
N THR A 41 -2.17 -11.66 -0.94
CA THR A 41 -2.06 -10.35 -0.28
C THR A 41 -0.60 -9.90 -0.22
N ARG A 42 -0.37 -8.59 -0.07
CA ARG A 42 0.95 -7.98 0.17
C ARG A 42 0.78 -6.61 0.80
N ALA A 43 1.31 -6.42 1.99
CA ALA A 43 1.31 -5.11 2.66
C ALA A 43 -0.05 -4.40 2.63
N GLY A 44 -1.13 -5.12 2.90
CA GLY A 44 -2.50 -4.61 2.87
C GLY A 44 -3.15 -4.55 1.49
N ALA A 45 -2.41 -4.77 0.39
CA ALA A 45 -2.96 -4.86 -0.95
C ALA A 45 -3.47 -6.27 -1.29
N LEU A 46 -4.40 -6.34 -2.23
CA LEU A 46 -4.98 -7.56 -2.77
C LEU A 46 -4.52 -7.78 -4.22
N CYS A 47 -4.08 -9.00 -4.57
CA CYS A 47 -3.78 -9.38 -5.94
C CYS A 47 -4.97 -10.12 -6.55
N ARG A 48 -5.44 -9.66 -7.72
CA ARG A 48 -6.54 -10.26 -8.48
C ARG A 48 -6.10 -10.62 -9.89
N ALA A 49 -6.46 -11.83 -10.34
CA ALA A 49 -6.22 -12.27 -11.69
C ALA A 49 -7.06 -11.48 -12.72
N THR A 50 -6.47 -11.19 -13.87
CA THR A 50 -7.10 -10.58 -15.05
C THR A 50 -7.05 -11.54 -16.22
N ALA A 51 -7.60 -11.16 -17.37
CA ALA A 51 -7.61 -12.01 -18.58
C ALA A 51 -6.17 -12.30 -19.10
N ASP A 52 -5.22 -11.39 -18.87
CA ASP A 52 -3.87 -11.42 -19.43
C ASP A 52 -2.75 -11.41 -18.36
N GLY A 53 -3.11 -11.38 -17.08
CA GLY A 53 -2.15 -11.34 -15.99
C GLY A 53 -2.78 -11.26 -14.62
N ALA A 54 -2.28 -10.37 -13.79
CA ALA A 54 -2.87 -10.01 -12.51
C ALA A 54 -2.63 -8.54 -12.19
N VAL A 55 -3.35 -8.03 -11.21
CA VAL A 55 -3.26 -6.65 -10.73
C VAL A 55 -3.25 -6.62 -9.22
N TRP A 56 -2.33 -5.84 -8.64
CA TRP A 56 -2.37 -5.45 -7.24
C TRP A 56 -3.32 -4.28 -7.07
N ILE A 57 -4.18 -4.36 -6.07
CA ILE A 57 -5.15 -3.35 -5.68
C ILE A 57 -4.84 -2.95 -4.25
N PRO A 58 -4.15 -1.83 -4.05
CA PRO A 58 -3.71 -1.41 -2.71
C PRO A 58 -4.87 -0.97 -1.82
N GLU A 59 -5.87 -0.26 -2.38
CA GLU A 59 -6.94 0.32 -1.58
C GLU A 59 -8.31 0.07 -2.21
N LEU A 60 -9.30 -0.07 -1.34
CA LEU A 60 -10.71 -0.17 -1.68
C LEU A 60 -11.52 0.90 -0.94
N ARG A 61 -12.62 1.29 -1.54
CA ARG A 61 -13.66 2.09 -0.90
C ARG A 61 -15.02 1.45 -1.20
N ALA A 62 -15.80 1.19 -0.15
CA ALA A 62 -17.15 0.65 -0.33
C ALA A 62 -18.03 1.65 -1.13
N VAL A 63 -18.88 1.12 -1.99
CA VAL A 63 -19.88 1.93 -2.67
C VAL A 63 -20.98 2.27 -1.66
N HIS A 64 -21.32 3.56 -1.56
CA HIS A 64 -22.36 4.07 -0.65
C HIS A 64 -23.64 4.40 -1.41
N ALA A 65 -24.75 4.39 -0.71
CA ALA A 65 -26.05 4.79 -1.27
C ALA A 65 -26.08 6.30 -1.56
N PRO A 66 -26.87 6.74 -2.55
CA PRO A 66 -27.06 8.18 -2.80
C PRO A 66 -27.49 8.91 -1.54
N GLY A 67 -26.85 10.06 -1.26
CA GLY A 67 -27.14 10.88 -0.07
C GLY A 67 -26.43 10.49 1.21
N GLN A 68 -25.73 9.36 1.24
CA GLN A 68 -24.86 9.00 2.37
C GLN A 68 -23.44 9.54 2.20
N PRO A 69 -22.71 9.85 3.29
CA PRO A 69 -21.31 10.21 3.19
C PRO A 69 -20.48 9.08 2.58
N PRO A 70 -19.45 9.40 1.80
CA PRO A 70 -18.59 8.38 1.23
C PRO A 70 -17.82 7.64 2.34
N HIS A 71 -17.73 6.33 2.21
CA HIS A 71 -16.87 5.53 3.08
C HIS A 71 -15.40 5.94 2.93
N PRO A 72 -14.58 5.77 3.97
CA PRO A 72 -13.14 5.99 3.88
C PRO A 72 -12.52 5.04 2.85
N ARG A 73 -11.40 5.46 2.27
CA ARG A 73 -10.56 4.62 1.47
C ARG A 73 -9.63 3.87 2.42
N LEU A 74 -9.59 2.54 2.33
CA LEU A 74 -8.85 1.67 3.24
C LEU A 74 -7.91 0.75 2.47
N PRO A 75 -6.82 0.25 3.08
CA PRO A 75 -6.08 -0.88 2.56
C PRO A 75 -7.02 -2.02 2.19
N ALA A 76 -6.81 -2.66 1.04
CA ALA A 76 -7.78 -3.60 0.47
C ALA A 76 -8.10 -4.77 1.40
N VAL A 77 -7.10 -5.30 2.11
CA VAL A 77 -7.27 -6.37 3.09
C VAL A 77 -8.14 -5.91 4.26
N LEU A 78 -7.89 -4.71 4.78
CA LEU A 78 -8.68 -4.14 5.88
C LEU A 78 -10.14 -3.86 5.44
N ALA A 79 -10.32 -3.31 4.23
CA ALA A 79 -11.65 -3.03 3.70
C ALA A 79 -12.52 -4.29 3.53
N LEU A 80 -11.90 -5.41 3.16
CA LEU A 80 -12.60 -6.69 2.99
C LEU A 80 -12.85 -7.41 4.32
N GLY A 81 -11.95 -7.25 5.30
CA GLY A 81 -12.08 -7.86 6.63
C GLY A 81 -12.35 -9.37 6.56
N ASP A 82 -13.31 -9.84 7.33
CA ASP A 82 -13.70 -11.25 7.42
C ASP A 82 -14.27 -11.84 6.12
N ARG A 83 -14.60 -11.02 5.13
CA ARG A 83 -15.02 -11.50 3.81
C ARG A 83 -13.87 -12.08 2.99
N LEU A 84 -12.63 -11.69 3.32
CA LEU A 84 -11.44 -12.12 2.59
C LEU A 84 -11.15 -13.59 2.94
N PRO A 85 -11.14 -14.52 1.96
CA PRO A 85 -10.71 -15.88 2.23
C PRO A 85 -9.24 -15.91 2.64
N PRO A 86 -8.77 -16.95 3.34
CA PRO A 86 -7.36 -17.13 3.65
C PRO A 86 -6.53 -17.10 2.36
N LEU A 87 -5.66 -16.12 2.22
CA LEU A 87 -4.75 -15.94 1.09
C LEU A 87 -3.32 -15.92 1.61
N ARG A 88 -2.39 -16.37 0.76
CA ARG A 88 -0.97 -16.28 1.07
C ARG A 88 -0.51 -14.82 1.02
N GLU A 89 0.14 -14.38 2.09
CA GLU A 89 0.90 -13.13 2.08
C GLU A 89 2.18 -13.32 1.25
N HIS A 90 2.37 -12.50 0.22
CA HIS A 90 3.59 -12.48 -0.58
C HIS A 90 4.50 -11.37 -0.08
N PRO A 91 5.76 -11.68 0.26
CA PRO A 91 6.69 -10.66 0.74
C PRO A 91 6.90 -9.58 -0.32
N VAL A 92 7.23 -8.39 0.14
CA VAL A 92 7.68 -7.30 -0.73
C VAL A 92 9.00 -7.74 -1.38
N PRO A 93 9.14 -7.68 -2.72
CA PRO A 93 10.38 -8.06 -3.36
C PRO A 93 11.48 -7.06 -2.97
N PRO A 94 12.66 -7.54 -2.53
CA PRO A 94 13.74 -6.68 -2.07
C PRO A 94 14.28 -5.74 -3.15
N GLN A 95 14.16 -6.10 -4.41
CA GLN A 95 14.41 -5.26 -5.57
C GLN A 95 13.57 -5.79 -6.74
N ALA A 96 12.66 -4.99 -7.24
CA ALA A 96 12.06 -5.25 -8.55
C ALA A 96 13.06 -4.78 -9.61
N GLY A 97 13.73 -5.71 -10.29
CA GLY A 97 14.55 -5.39 -11.44
C GLY A 97 13.70 -4.66 -12.52
N PRO A 98 14.32 -3.87 -13.42
CA PRO A 98 13.62 -3.01 -14.38
C PRO A 98 12.67 -3.75 -15.34
N SER A 99 12.78 -5.07 -15.44
CA SER A 99 11.97 -5.91 -16.34
C SER A 99 10.77 -6.59 -15.67
N ARG A 100 10.57 -6.44 -14.36
CA ARG A 100 9.51 -7.15 -13.65
C ARG A 100 8.47 -6.18 -13.12
N ARG A 101 7.24 -6.33 -13.61
CA ARG A 101 6.08 -5.60 -13.11
C ARG A 101 5.52 -6.33 -11.91
N THR A 102 5.76 -5.79 -10.74
CA THR A 102 5.11 -6.19 -9.49
C THR A 102 4.98 -4.96 -8.60
N TRP A 103 4.00 -4.95 -7.73
CA TRP A 103 3.79 -3.82 -6.84
C TRP A 103 4.71 -3.90 -5.62
N SER A 104 5.31 -2.75 -5.28
CA SER A 104 5.92 -2.46 -4.00
C SER A 104 5.68 -0.99 -3.69
N ASP A 105 5.29 -0.68 -2.48
CA ASP A 105 5.12 0.69 -1.99
C ASP A 105 6.39 1.27 -1.37
N ILE A 106 7.39 0.42 -1.10
CA ILE A 106 8.72 0.80 -0.62
C ILE A 106 9.75 0.15 -1.54
N GLY A 107 10.74 0.90 -1.99
CA GLY A 107 11.81 0.42 -2.85
C GLY A 107 13.16 0.99 -2.45
N TYR A 108 14.21 0.20 -2.64
CA TYR A 108 15.58 0.62 -2.41
C TYR A 108 16.44 0.33 -3.64
N ARG A 109 17.33 1.25 -4.00
CA ARG A 109 18.34 1.09 -5.05
C ARG A 109 19.61 1.81 -4.68
N GLU A 110 20.71 1.43 -5.30
CA GLU A 110 22.02 2.04 -5.12
C GLU A 110 22.55 2.59 -6.45
N GLU A 111 23.18 3.76 -6.40
CA GLU A 111 23.93 4.35 -7.51
C GLU A 111 25.27 4.91 -6.96
N GLY A 112 26.38 4.27 -7.31
CA GLY A 112 27.67 4.60 -6.74
C GLY A 112 27.66 4.44 -5.22
N GLN A 113 27.95 5.51 -4.49
CA GLN A 113 27.93 5.53 -3.02
C GLN A 113 26.63 6.09 -2.42
N ALA A 114 25.60 6.30 -3.23
CA ALA A 114 24.31 6.78 -2.77
C ALA A 114 23.28 5.67 -2.77
N GLY A 115 22.60 5.48 -1.63
CA GLY A 115 21.40 4.67 -1.50
C GLY A 115 20.15 5.54 -1.67
N PHE A 116 19.15 5.03 -2.38
CA PHE A 116 17.86 5.70 -2.58
C PHE A 116 16.76 4.82 -2.02
N LEU A 117 16.21 5.20 -0.89
CA LEU A 117 15.02 4.60 -0.31
C LEU A 117 13.82 5.43 -0.73
N SER A 118 12.93 4.85 -1.53
CA SER A 118 11.71 5.50 -2.00
C SER A 118 10.47 4.82 -1.44
N PHE A 119 9.45 5.60 -1.14
CA PHE A 119 8.15 5.08 -0.75
C PHE A 119 7.03 5.83 -1.47
N SER A 120 5.94 5.13 -1.76
CA SER A 120 4.78 5.69 -2.43
C SER A 120 3.52 5.02 -1.89
N PHE A 121 3.09 5.49 -0.73
CA PHE A 121 1.85 5.00 -0.14
C PHE A 121 0.65 5.58 -0.88
N PRO A 122 -0.39 4.77 -1.13
CA PRO A 122 -1.61 5.25 -1.75
C PRO A 122 -2.18 6.45 -0.98
N SER A 123 -2.62 7.49 -1.69
CA SER A 123 -3.06 8.78 -1.13
C SER A 123 -2.05 9.52 -0.24
N GLY A 124 -0.82 9.03 -0.08
CA GLY A 124 0.21 9.58 0.80
C GLY A 124 -0.06 9.41 2.30
N ALA A 125 -1.15 8.73 2.66
CA ALA A 125 -1.49 8.50 4.05
C ALA A 125 -0.66 7.35 4.64
N MET A 126 -0.21 7.52 5.88
CA MET A 126 0.67 6.61 6.59
C MET A 126 -0.05 6.04 7.82
N ASP A 127 -0.46 4.77 7.74
CA ASP A 127 -0.92 4.00 8.89
C ASP A 127 0.25 3.44 9.71
N THR A 128 -0.04 2.92 10.88
CA THR A 128 0.93 2.30 11.80
C THR A 128 1.80 1.26 11.11
N GLY A 129 1.21 0.38 10.29
CA GLY A 129 1.93 -0.66 9.57
C GLY A 129 2.86 -0.10 8.49
N ARG A 130 2.43 0.93 7.76
CA ARG A 130 3.25 1.63 6.75
C ARG A 130 4.45 2.33 7.39
N CYS A 131 4.24 3.02 8.52
CA CYS A 131 5.33 3.66 9.27
C CYS A 131 6.37 2.64 9.74
N ARG A 132 5.94 1.55 10.36
CA ARG A 132 6.84 0.49 10.86
C ARG A 132 7.62 -0.18 9.73
N ARG A 133 6.98 -0.49 8.60
CA ARG A 133 7.67 -1.06 7.43
C ARG A 133 8.68 -0.08 6.81
N LEU A 134 8.37 1.21 6.75
CA LEU A 134 9.31 2.21 6.25
C LEU A 134 10.51 2.37 7.19
N LEU A 135 10.29 2.35 8.50
CA LEU A 135 11.35 2.37 9.50
C LEU A 135 12.30 1.16 9.38
N GLU A 136 11.74 -0.04 9.20
CA GLU A 136 12.53 -1.26 8.97
C GLU A 136 13.35 -1.17 7.68
N ALA A 137 12.75 -0.69 6.60
CA ALA A 137 13.44 -0.48 5.33
C ALA A 137 14.53 0.59 5.45
N TYR A 138 14.29 1.66 6.19
CA TYR A 138 15.28 2.71 6.48
C TYR A 138 16.48 2.15 7.25
N ARG A 139 16.25 1.41 8.35
CA ARG A 139 17.32 0.77 9.13
C ARG A 139 18.10 -0.23 8.28
N THR A 140 17.43 -0.99 7.42
CA THR A 140 18.08 -1.90 6.46
C THR A 140 18.95 -1.12 5.46
N ALA A 141 18.46 0.01 4.95
CA ALA A 141 19.20 0.86 4.03
C ALA A 141 20.46 1.47 4.69
N LEU A 142 20.39 1.85 5.97
CA LEU A 142 21.54 2.34 6.73
C LEU A 142 22.65 1.29 6.90
N SER A 143 22.32 0.00 6.88
CA SER A 143 23.32 -1.09 6.97
C SER A 143 24.06 -1.34 5.64
N ARG A 144 23.67 -0.67 4.55
CA ARG A 144 24.30 -0.81 3.24
C ARG A 144 25.58 0.01 3.13
N PRO A 145 26.54 -0.42 2.27
CA PRO A 145 27.82 0.27 2.12
C PRO A 145 27.69 1.54 1.25
N THR A 146 26.79 2.43 1.64
CA THR A 146 26.56 3.72 0.98
C THR A 146 26.94 4.85 1.92
N SER A 147 27.45 5.95 1.38
CA SER A 147 27.86 7.13 2.15
C SER A 147 26.73 8.14 2.35
N VAL A 148 25.71 8.05 1.52
CA VAL A 148 24.53 8.95 1.55
C VAL A 148 23.30 8.10 1.34
N LEU A 149 22.27 8.33 2.16
CA LEU A 149 20.93 7.77 1.98
C LEU A 149 19.95 8.90 1.63
N VAL A 150 19.33 8.80 0.46
CA VAL A 150 18.28 9.70 0.00
C VAL A 150 16.92 9.07 0.28
N LEU A 151 16.12 9.71 1.13
CA LEU A 151 14.74 9.31 1.40
C LEU A 151 13.80 10.09 0.47
N GLY A 152 13.05 9.41 -0.39
CA GLY A 152 12.15 9.99 -1.39
C GLY A 152 10.72 9.51 -1.24
N GLY A 153 9.76 10.43 -1.38
CA GLY A 153 8.33 10.12 -1.43
C GLY A 153 7.83 9.77 -2.83
N GLY A 154 6.51 9.72 -2.99
CA GLY A 154 5.85 9.57 -4.28
C GLY A 154 6.01 10.81 -5.17
N ARG A 155 5.50 10.70 -6.43
CA ARG A 155 5.64 11.79 -7.41
C ARG A 155 4.94 13.09 -6.98
N ASP A 156 3.76 12.98 -6.37
CA ASP A 156 2.88 14.13 -6.14
C ASP A 156 3.01 14.68 -4.70
N PHE A 157 3.49 13.86 -3.75
CA PHE A 157 3.70 14.26 -2.36
C PHE A 157 4.69 13.33 -1.65
N PHE A 158 5.34 13.83 -0.62
CA PHE A 158 6.19 13.02 0.25
C PHE A 158 5.32 12.21 1.20
N SER A 159 4.45 12.84 1.98
CA SER A 159 3.46 12.24 2.88
C SER A 159 2.28 13.19 3.09
N ASN A 160 1.10 12.64 3.33
CA ASN A 160 -0.09 13.38 3.76
C ASN A 160 -0.41 13.17 5.26
N GLY A 161 0.55 12.64 6.02
CA GLY A 161 0.40 12.39 7.45
C GLY A 161 -0.35 11.09 7.76
N ILE A 162 -0.97 11.03 8.94
CA ILE A 162 -1.65 9.84 9.47
C ILE A 162 -2.84 9.40 8.62
N HIS A 163 -3.14 8.11 8.63
CA HIS A 163 -4.24 7.54 7.86
C HIS A 163 -5.55 7.57 8.65
N LEU A 164 -6.26 8.70 8.62
CA LEU A 164 -7.52 8.88 9.35
C LEU A 164 -8.55 7.77 9.09
N GLY A 165 -8.67 7.31 7.84
CA GLY A 165 -9.62 6.24 7.53
C GLY A 165 -9.31 4.91 8.21
N VAL A 166 -8.03 4.57 8.42
CA VAL A 166 -7.64 3.37 9.18
C VAL A 166 -7.97 3.56 10.66
N ILE A 167 -7.70 4.73 11.21
CA ILE A 167 -8.06 5.08 12.59
C ILE A 167 -9.58 4.96 12.81
N GLU A 168 -10.39 5.56 11.92
CA GLU A 168 -11.85 5.49 11.99
C GLU A 168 -12.43 4.08 11.85
N ALA A 169 -11.72 3.19 11.13
CA ALA A 169 -12.14 1.81 10.90
C ALA A 169 -11.63 0.82 11.97
N ALA A 170 -10.79 1.26 12.88
CA ALA A 170 -10.25 0.42 13.95
C ALA A 170 -11.30 0.12 15.03
N ASP A 171 -11.18 -1.04 15.68
CA ASP A 171 -12.03 -1.41 16.82
C ASP A 171 -11.84 -0.44 18.02
N ASP A 172 -10.61 0.05 18.19
CA ASP A 172 -10.25 1.12 19.14
C ASP A 172 -9.53 2.26 18.40
N PRO A 173 -10.27 3.28 17.92
CA PRO A 173 -9.69 4.41 17.21
C PRO A 173 -8.68 5.21 18.02
N ALA A 174 -8.85 5.28 19.36
CA ALA A 174 -7.93 6.01 20.20
C ALA A 174 -6.58 5.29 20.32
N ALA A 175 -6.61 3.98 20.51
CA ALA A 175 -5.39 3.16 20.53
C ALA A 175 -4.68 3.19 19.17
N GLU A 176 -5.40 3.02 18.05
CA GLU A 176 -4.80 3.09 16.70
C GLU A 176 -4.20 4.48 16.43
N SER A 177 -4.88 5.56 16.84
CA SER A 177 -4.35 6.93 16.70
C SER A 177 -3.04 7.09 17.47
N TRP A 178 -2.98 6.61 18.70
CA TRP A 178 -1.79 6.64 19.55
C TRP A 178 -0.64 5.83 18.93
N ASP A 179 -0.92 4.61 18.50
CA ASP A 179 0.05 3.74 17.85
C ASP A 179 0.59 4.34 16.55
N ASN A 180 -0.28 4.99 15.76
CA ASN A 180 0.11 5.61 14.50
C ASN A 180 1.03 6.83 14.73
N ILE A 181 0.72 7.68 15.70
CA ILE A 181 1.56 8.83 16.05
C ILE A 181 2.93 8.34 16.53
N ASN A 182 2.98 7.40 17.46
CA ASN A 182 4.26 6.87 17.95
C ASN A 182 5.08 6.21 16.83
N ALA A 183 4.45 5.43 15.94
CA ALA A 183 5.17 4.82 14.81
C ALA A 183 5.71 5.87 13.82
N MET A 184 5.07 7.03 13.72
CA MET A 184 5.55 8.14 12.91
C MET A 184 6.70 8.87 13.60
N ASP A 185 6.61 9.09 14.90
CA ASP A 185 7.67 9.69 15.72
C ASP A 185 8.93 8.81 15.72
N ASP A 186 8.81 7.49 15.89
CA ASP A 186 9.91 6.53 15.78
C ASP A 186 10.64 6.63 14.43
N LEU A 187 9.88 6.81 13.34
CA LEU A 187 10.45 6.99 12.00
C LEU A 187 11.22 8.31 11.90
N VAL A 188 10.67 9.40 12.42
CA VAL A 188 11.31 10.73 12.42
C VAL A 188 12.57 10.71 13.30
N GLU A 189 12.50 10.13 14.50
CA GLU A 189 13.64 9.99 15.40
C GLU A 189 14.79 9.24 14.72
N ALA A 190 14.49 8.11 14.05
CA ALA A 190 15.51 7.32 13.36
C ALA A 190 16.19 8.07 12.20
N VAL A 191 15.57 9.10 11.63
CA VAL A 191 16.18 9.95 10.59
C VAL A 191 17.03 11.06 11.19
N LEU A 192 16.74 11.49 12.42
CA LEU A 192 17.41 12.60 13.10
C LEU A 192 18.62 12.15 13.94
N THR A 193 18.70 10.88 14.30
CA THR A 193 19.75 10.28 15.15
C THR A 193 20.69 9.38 14.37
#